data_c52ff4511662350f1b59911536a4e3d5
#
_entry.id   c52ff4511662350f1b59911536a4e3d5
#
_cell.length_a   1.000
_cell.length_b   1.000
_cell.length_c   1.000
_cell.angle_alpha   90.00
_cell.angle_beta   90.00
_cell.angle_gamma   90.00
#
_symmetry.space_group_name_H-M   'P 1'
#
loop_
_entity.id
_entity.type
_entity.pdbx_description
1 polymer ?
#
loop_
_entity_poly.entity_id
_entity_poly.type
_entity_poly.pdbx_seq_one_letter_code
_entity_poly.pdbx_strand_id
1 'polypeptide(L)'
;CKGESDGEIEVSVYRGNLPFSYSWDSGQVTEDLSSLIAGTYTLTVTDAKNCTNQTPFDIDEPLQELELTAAPVDINCFGENTGEVQVTTLGGTPGYTYQWVSPINGVLPYFSEDLNGIYAGEYILNTTDENGCIASINVNVDQPLQPISIDADVSNVLCFGESSGYIHPNVYG
;
A
#
# COMPACT_ATOMS: atom_id res chain seq x y z
N CYS A 1 9.57 -10.65 -3.29
CA CYS A 1 8.97 -10.15 -2.05
C CYS A 1 9.58 -10.88 -0.85
N LYS A 2 9.59 -10.24 0.35
CA LYS A 2 10.14 -10.90 1.53
C LYS A 2 9.36 -12.17 1.87
N GLY A 3 10.10 -13.30 2.03
CA GLY A 3 9.54 -14.61 2.37
C GLY A 3 8.84 -15.34 1.22
N GLU A 4 8.74 -14.74 0.04
CA GLU A 4 8.12 -15.37 -1.12
C GLU A 4 9.11 -16.27 -1.87
N SER A 5 8.57 -17.13 -2.73
CA SER A 5 9.35 -18.05 -3.58
C SER A 5 9.31 -17.62 -5.04
N ASP A 6 9.72 -16.38 -5.31
CA ASP A 6 9.68 -15.73 -6.63
C ASP A 6 11.08 -15.61 -7.28
N GLY A 7 12.12 -16.14 -6.62
CA GLY A 7 13.48 -16.16 -7.13
C GLY A 7 13.69 -17.18 -8.26
N GLU A 8 14.62 -16.86 -9.16
CA GLU A 8 15.05 -17.75 -10.22
C GLU A 8 16.56 -17.66 -10.45
N ILE A 9 17.15 -18.74 -10.93
CA ILE A 9 18.57 -18.79 -11.36
C ILE A 9 18.61 -19.37 -12.75
N GLU A 10 19.04 -18.58 -13.72
CA GLU A 10 19.31 -19.03 -15.09
C GLU A 10 20.82 -19.29 -15.23
N VAL A 11 21.18 -20.49 -15.70
CA VAL A 11 22.58 -20.92 -15.82
C VAL A 11 22.97 -21.02 -17.28
N SER A 12 24.21 -20.61 -17.60
CA SER A 12 24.80 -20.85 -18.89
C SER A 12 26.23 -21.39 -18.75
N VAL A 13 26.48 -22.54 -19.35
CA VAL A 13 27.79 -23.19 -19.33
C VAL A 13 28.52 -22.96 -20.65
N TYR A 14 29.65 -22.25 -20.62
CA TYR A 14 30.36 -21.81 -21.84
C TYR A 14 31.53 -22.70 -22.24
N ARG A 15 32.02 -23.58 -21.37
CA ARG A 15 33.22 -24.42 -21.59
C ARG A 15 33.02 -25.79 -20.97
N GLY A 16 33.66 -26.81 -21.55
CA GLY A 16 33.60 -28.22 -21.12
C GLY A 16 33.22 -29.13 -22.29
N ASN A 17 33.08 -30.43 -22.00
CA ASN A 17 32.75 -31.46 -22.99
C ASN A 17 31.28 -31.87 -22.79
N LEU A 18 30.45 -31.66 -23.81
CA LEU A 18 29.06 -32.10 -23.79
C LEU A 18 28.91 -33.62 -23.72
N PRO A 19 27.86 -34.15 -23.08
CA PRO A 19 26.80 -33.44 -22.35
C PRO A 19 27.25 -33.01 -20.95
N PHE A 20 26.54 -32.00 -20.40
CA PHE A 20 26.66 -31.60 -19.00
C PHE A 20 25.60 -32.29 -18.14
N SER A 21 25.91 -32.50 -16.87
CA SER A 21 24.98 -32.86 -15.83
C SER A 21 25.04 -31.83 -14.70
N TYR A 22 23.90 -31.55 -14.12
CA TYR A 22 23.70 -30.52 -13.10
C TYR A 22 23.30 -31.17 -11.78
N SER A 23 23.78 -30.67 -10.68
CA SER A 23 23.38 -31.08 -9.34
C SER A 23 23.44 -29.91 -8.40
N TRP A 24 22.30 -29.56 -7.85
CA TRP A 24 22.16 -28.52 -6.85
C TRP A 24 22.20 -29.13 -5.45
N ASP A 25 22.70 -28.37 -4.47
CA ASP A 25 22.71 -28.77 -3.07
C ASP A 25 21.31 -28.93 -2.49
N SER A 26 20.30 -28.24 -3.07
CA SER A 26 18.86 -28.38 -2.80
C SER A 26 18.24 -29.64 -3.40
N GLY A 27 19.01 -30.45 -4.16
CA GLY A 27 18.60 -31.73 -4.69
C GLY A 27 18.06 -31.75 -6.11
N GLN A 28 17.91 -30.60 -6.77
CA GLN A 28 17.49 -30.51 -8.18
C GLN A 28 18.65 -30.91 -9.11
N VAL A 29 18.30 -31.36 -10.33
CA VAL A 29 19.25 -31.82 -11.37
C VAL A 29 19.00 -31.07 -12.70
N THR A 30 18.21 -29.99 -12.69
CA THR A 30 17.95 -29.15 -13.85
C THR A 30 19.06 -28.12 -14.02
N GLU A 31 19.21 -27.57 -15.23
CA GLU A 31 20.16 -26.49 -15.50
C GLU A 31 19.74 -25.22 -14.74
N ASP A 32 18.48 -24.83 -14.87
CA ASP A 32 17.91 -23.65 -14.24
C ASP A 32 17.05 -24.02 -13.03
N LEU A 33 16.88 -23.06 -12.12
CA LEU A 33 15.96 -23.15 -10.99
C LEU A 33 14.97 -22.01 -11.00
N SER A 34 13.74 -22.26 -10.55
CA SER A 34 12.70 -21.26 -10.35
C SER A 34 11.94 -21.53 -9.05
N SER A 35 11.12 -20.56 -8.64
CA SER A 35 10.35 -20.61 -7.40
C SER A 35 11.24 -20.79 -6.16
N LEU A 36 12.30 -20.01 -6.10
CA LEU A 36 13.28 -20.06 -5.02
C LEU A 36 12.94 -19.02 -3.95
N ILE A 37 13.11 -19.40 -2.70
CA ILE A 37 13.16 -18.47 -1.57
C ILE A 37 14.56 -17.87 -1.47
N ALA A 38 14.71 -16.78 -0.71
CA ALA A 38 16.02 -16.20 -0.40
C ALA A 38 16.95 -17.24 0.24
N GLY A 39 18.20 -17.26 -0.19
CA GLY A 39 19.20 -18.22 0.28
C GLY A 39 20.33 -18.44 -0.71
N THR A 40 21.31 -19.24 -0.31
CA THR A 40 22.43 -19.63 -1.17
C THR A 40 22.17 -21.00 -1.77
N TYR A 41 22.28 -21.10 -3.08
CA TYR A 41 22.14 -22.33 -3.87
C TYR A 41 23.45 -22.67 -4.53
N THR A 42 23.96 -23.88 -4.34
CA THR A 42 25.26 -24.28 -4.89
C THR A 42 25.07 -25.28 -6.03
N LEU A 43 25.46 -24.88 -7.24
CA LEU A 43 25.43 -25.72 -8.42
C LEU A 43 26.78 -26.45 -8.59
N THR A 44 26.71 -27.75 -8.83
CA THR A 44 27.83 -28.55 -9.34
C THR A 44 27.51 -28.97 -10.77
N VAL A 45 28.31 -28.51 -11.73
CA VAL A 45 28.24 -28.92 -13.13
C VAL A 45 29.33 -29.99 -13.38
N THR A 46 28.98 -31.08 -14.04
CA THR A 46 29.91 -32.14 -14.44
C THR A 46 29.84 -32.34 -15.94
N ASP A 47 31.01 -32.36 -16.62
CA ASP A 47 31.11 -32.61 -18.06
C ASP A 47 31.23 -34.12 -18.40
N ALA A 48 31.17 -34.46 -19.69
CA ALA A 48 31.26 -35.84 -20.19
C ALA A 48 32.61 -36.54 -19.86
N LYS A 49 33.61 -35.79 -19.41
CA LYS A 49 34.90 -36.34 -18.96
C LYS A 49 35.04 -36.38 -17.45
N ASN A 50 33.94 -36.18 -16.73
CA ASN A 50 33.88 -36.10 -15.27
C ASN A 50 34.64 -34.89 -14.66
N CYS A 51 34.90 -33.85 -15.41
CA CYS A 51 35.41 -32.59 -14.84
C CYS A 51 34.29 -31.84 -14.18
N THR A 52 34.46 -31.39 -12.95
CA THR A 52 33.45 -30.72 -12.17
C THR A 52 33.82 -29.26 -11.93
N ASN A 53 32.79 -28.38 -11.88
CA ASN A 53 32.89 -27.03 -11.36
C ASN A 53 31.75 -26.79 -10.39
N GLN A 54 32.00 -26.06 -9.31
CA GLN A 54 31.03 -25.73 -8.30
C GLN A 54 30.95 -24.22 -8.12
N THR A 55 29.74 -23.67 -8.11
CA THR A 55 29.51 -22.24 -7.98
C THR A 55 28.31 -21.98 -7.08
N PRO A 56 28.43 -21.14 -6.05
CA PRO A 56 27.29 -20.66 -5.28
C PRO A 56 26.60 -19.49 -5.98
N PHE A 57 25.28 -19.37 -5.79
CA PHE A 57 24.43 -18.29 -6.21
C PHE A 57 23.58 -17.84 -5.03
N ASP A 58 23.51 -16.55 -4.78
CA ASP A 58 22.73 -15.97 -3.70
C ASP A 58 21.46 -15.37 -4.27
N ILE A 59 20.32 -15.73 -3.69
CA ILE A 59 19.02 -15.10 -3.92
C ILE A 59 18.73 -14.21 -2.70
N ASP A 60 18.66 -12.91 -2.93
CA ASP A 60 18.40 -11.92 -1.89
C ASP A 60 16.90 -11.61 -1.76
N GLU A 61 16.49 -11.17 -0.59
CA GLU A 61 15.15 -10.62 -0.33
C GLU A 61 15.26 -9.26 0.40
N PRO A 62 14.20 -8.42 0.37
CA PRO A 62 14.17 -7.19 1.16
C PRO A 62 14.33 -7.47 2.66
N LEU A 63 15.05 -6.61 3.39
CA LEU A 63 15.29 -6.76 4.83
C LEU A 63 14.00 -6.72 5.65
N GLN A 64 13.00 -5.95 5.18
CA GLN A 64 11.70 -5.79 5.79
C GLN A 64 10.60 -6.02 4.76
N GLU A 65 9.48 -6.55 5.20
CA GLU A 65 8.26 -6.61 4.41
C GLU A 65 7.75 -5.20 4.08
N LEU A 66 7.04 -5.05 2.95
CA LEU A 66 6.39 -3.79 2.60
C LEU A 66 5.19 -3.57 3.52
N GLU A 67 5.24 -2.52 4.33
CA GLU A 67 4.22 -2.16 5.31
C GLU A 67 3.76 -0.72 5.13
N LEU A 68 2.48 -0.47 5.40
CA LEU A 68 1.86 0.85 5.38
C LEU A 68 1.29 1.19 6.74
N THR A 69 1.50 2.43 7.16
CA THR A 69 0.77 3.04 8.27
C THR A 69 0.10 4.31 7.79
N ALA A 70 -1.10 4.62 8.30
CA ALA A 70 -1.85 5.79 7.90
C ALA A 70 -2.41 6.54 9.10
N ALA A 71 -2.39 7.86 9.03
CA ALA A 71 -2.94 8.76 10.03
C ALA A 71 -3.95 9.70 9.34
N PRO A 72 -5.27 9.42 9.43
CA PRO A 72 -6.30 10.28 8.89
C PRO A 72 -6.46 11.56 9.72
N VAL A 73 -6.80 12.65 9.05
CA VAL A 73 -7.26 13.92 9.65
C VAL A 73 -8.71 14.12 9.24
N ASP A 74 -9.60 14.06 10.24
CA ASP A 74 -11.03 14.16 10.05
C ASP A 74 -11.48 15.58 9.69
N ILE A 75 -12.65 15.67 9.09
CA ILE A 75 -13.24 16.93 8.63
C ILE A 75 -14.01 17.58 9.77
N ASN A 76 -13.69 18.85 10.07
CA ASN A 76 -14.31 19.59 11.16
C ASN A 76 -15.74 20.06 10.85
N CYS A 77 -16.05 20.28 9.58
CA CYS A 77 -17.36 20.82 9.17
C CYS A 77 -18.04 19.87 8.17
N PHE A 78 -19.32 19.61 8.35
CA PHE A 78 -20.12 18.74 7.50
C PHE A 78 -20.05 19.15 6.02
N GLY A 79 -19.71 18.22 5.13
CA GLY A 79 -19.71 18.39 3.68
C GLY A 79 -18.51 19.12 3.10
N GLU A 80 -17.51 19.46 3.92
CA GLU A 80 -16.25 20.05 3.44
C GLU A 80 -15.31 18.97 2.87
N ASN A 81 -14.35 19.42 2.08
CA ASN A 81 -13.28 18.57 1.53
C ASN A 81 -11.91 18.93 2.13
N THR A 82 -11.86 19.03 3.44
CA THR A 82 -10.64 19.39 4.20
C THR A 82 -9.96 18.20 4.87
N GLY A 83 -10.42 16.99 4.55
CA GLY A 83 -9.82 15.75 5.04
C GLY A 83 -8.44 15.50 4.45
N GLU A 84 -7.59 14.83 5.24
CA GLU A 84 -6.24 14.45 4.84
C GLU A 84 -5.96 13.02 5.31
N VAL A 85 -5.04 12.33 4.62
CA VAL A 85 -4.46 11.06 5.07
C VAL A 85 -2.96 11.16 4.89
N GLN A 86 -2.23 11.09 5.99
CA GLN A 86 -0.77 10.98 5.98
C GLN A 86 -0.38 9.51 6.04
N VAL A 87 0.42 9.06 5.09
CA VAL A 87 0.88 7.67 5.00
C VAL A 87 2.38 7.60 5.25
N THR A 88 2.82 6.48 5.78
CA THR A 88 4.23 6.14 5.86
C THR A 88 4.42 4.74 5.32
N THR A 89 5.24 4.62 4.28
CA THR A 89 5.65 3.36 3.65
C THR A 89 6.97 2.90 4.22
N LEU A 90 7.04 1.66 4.69
CA LEU A 90 8.23 1.04 5.27
C LEU A 90 8.51 -0.29 4.59
N GLY A 91 9.80 -0.68 4.54
CA GLY A 91 10.21 -1.98 3.99
C GLY A 91 10.05 -2.10 2.47
N GLY A 92 10.03 -3.32 1.95
CA GLY A 92 10.05 -3.58 0.51
C GLY A 92 11.32 -3.07 -0.18
N THR A 93 11.26 -2.95 -1.50
CA THR A 93 12.32 -2.37 -2.33
C THR A 93 11.93 -0.96 -2.76
N PRO A 94 12.72 0.09 -2.43
CA PRO A 94 12.38 1.47 -2.79
C PRO A 94 12.15 1.65 -4.30
N GLY A 95 11.18 2.51 -4.63
CA GLY A 95 10.65 2.69 -5.99
C GLY A 95 9.13 2.51 -5.98
N TYR A 96 8.50 2.98 -4.88
CA TYR A 96 7.07 2.77 -4.63
C TYR A 96 6.18 3.52 -5.61
N THR A 97 5.09 2.84 -5.98
CA THR A 97 3.96 3.43 -6.72
C THR A 97 2.71 3.31 -5.87
N TYR A 98 1.87 4.34 -5.93
CA TYR A 98 0.69 4.49 -5.08
C TYR A 98 -0.56 4.54 -5.93
N GLN A 99 -1.61 3.83 -5.51
CA GLN A 99 -2.91 3.84 -6.15
C GLN A 99 -4.01 3.90 -5.10
N TRP A 100 -4.72 5.00 -5.07
CA TRP A 100 -5.88 5.16 -4.20
C TRP A 100 -7.17 4.67 -4.86
N VAL A 101 -8.01 4.03 -4.06
CA VAL A 101 -9.31 3.49 -4.46
C VAL A 101 -10.35 3.91 -3.43
N SER A 102 -11.57 4.23 -3.86
CA SER A 102 -12.72 4.38 -3.00
C SER A 102 -13.70 3.24 -3.27
N PRO A 103 -14.27 2.58 -2.26
CA PRO A 103 -15.29 1.54 -2.46
C PRO A 103 -16.52 2.03 -3.25
N ILE A 104 -16.81 3.34 -3.17
CA ILE A 104 -17.96 3.96 -3.85
C ILE A 104 -17.59 4.45 -5.25
N ASN A 105 -16.40 5.08 -5.41
CA ASN A 105 -16.01 5.78 -6.64
C ASN A 105 -15.02 4.99 -7.51
N GLY A 106 -14.54 3.83 -7.05
CA GLY A 106 -13.54 3.03 -7.73
C GLY A 106 -12.14 3.65 -7.65
N VAL A 107 -11.32 3.43 -8.69
CA VAL A 107 -9.95 3.96 -8.76
C VAL A 107 -9.97 5.48 -8.83
N LEU A 108 -9.23 6.11 -7.92
CA LEU A 108 -9.11 7.56 -7.83
C LEU A 108 -7.87 8.06 -8.60
N PRO A 109 -7.90 9.29 -9.13
CA PRO A 109 -6.80 9.86 -9.90
C PRO A 109 -5.67 10.40 -9.00
N TYR A 110 -5.40 9.75 -7.85
CA TYR A 110 -4.36 10.13 -6.91
C TYR A 110 -3.26 9.08 -6.90
N PHE A 111 -2.02 9.52 -7.13
CA PHE A 111 -0.82 8.68 -7.24
C PHE A 111 0.27 9.12 -6.25
N SER A 112 -0.06 9.98 -5.31
CA SER A 112 0.81 10.39 -4.21
C SER A 112 0.66 9.45 -3.02
N GLU A 113 1.69 9.39 -2.16
CA GLU A 113 1.64 8.65 -0.90
C GLU A 113 0.52 9.18 -0.01
N ASP A 114 0.48 10.50 0.20
CA ASP A 114 -0.52 11.19 1.00
C ASP A 114 -1.72 11.65 0.17
N LEU A 115 -2.89 11.78 0.83
CA LEU A 115 -4.07 12.44 0.30
C LEU A 115 -4.35 13.73 1.05
N ASN A 116 -4.78 14.76 0.31
CA ASN A 116 -5.18 16.06 0.86
C ASN A 116 -6.41 16.59 0.12
N GLY A 117 -7.24 17.35 0.81
CA GLY A 117 -8.40 17.99 0.23
C GLY A 117 -9.48 16.99 -0.18
N ILE A 118 -9.71 15.97 0.62
CA ILE A 118 -10.68 14.91 0.37
C ILE A 118 -11.95 15.05 1.23
N TYR A 119 -13.05 14.48 0.76
CA TYR A 119 -14.30 14.37 1.50
C TYR A 119 -14.25 13.24 2.52
N ALA A 120 -15.20 13.21 3.45
CA ALA A 120 -15.39 12.07 4.34
C ALA A 120 -15.73 10.80 3.55
N GLY A 121 -15.18 9.68 3.97
CA GLY A 121 -15.39 8.40 3.33
C GLY A 121 -14.28 7.39 3.57
N GLU A 122 -14.45 6.22 3.00
CA GLU A 122 -13.46 5.14 3.04
C GLU A 122 -12.54 5.23 1.82
N TYR A 123 -11.24 5.11 2.09
CA TYR A 123 -10.16 5.14 1.11
C TYR A 123 -9.26 3.93 1.30
N ILE A 124 -8.85 3.32 0.20
CA ILE A 124 -7.93 2.19 0.18
C ILE A 124 -6.69 2.62 -0.60
N LEU A 125 -5.54 2.53 0.02
CA LEU A 125 -4.26 2.68 -0.66
C LEU A 125 -3.69 1.31 -1.00
N ASN A 126 -3.34 1.11 -2.26
CA ASN A 126 -2.50 0.02 -2.72
C ASN A 126 -1.14 0.59 -3.11
N THR A 127 -0.11 0.10 -2.47
CA THR A 127 1.29 0.47 -2.76
C THR A 127 2.00 -0.72 -3.34
N THR A 128 2.73 -0.49 -4.44
CA THR A 128 3.56 -1.51 -5.09
C THR A 128 5.01 -1.04 -5.06
N ASP A 129 5.93 -1.88 -4.61
CA ASP A 129 7.36 -1.60 -4.63
C ASP A 129 8.00 -1.90 -6.00
N GLU A 130 9.31 -1.63 -6.16
CA GLU A 130 10.03 -1.84 -7.42
C GLU A 130 10.04 -3.31 -7.87
N ASN A 131 9.96 -4.25 -6.93
CA ASN A 131 9.91 -5.69 -7.22
C ASN A 131 8.50 -6.23 -7.41
N GLY A 132 7.47 -5.37 -7.39
CA GLY A 132 6.08 -5.77 -7.58
C GLY A 132 5.39 -6.31 -6.32
N CYS A 133 6.01 -6.19 -5.14
CA CYS A 133 5.35 -6.52 -3.87
C CYS A 133 4.27 -5.49 -3.54
N ILE A 134 3.12 -5.96 -3.07
CA ILE A 134 1.96 -5.10 -2.83
C ILE A 134 1.58 -5.10 -1.36
N ALA A 135 1.39 -3.91 -0.80
CA ALA A 135 0.74 -3.70 0.49
C ALA A 135 -0.52 -2.84 0.32
N SER A 136 -1.52 -3.07 1.16
CA SER A 136 -2.78 -2.33 1.12
C SER A 136 -3.20 -1.90 2.51
N ILE A 137 -3.77 -0.69 2.62
CA ILE A 137 -4.31 -0.18 3.88
C ILE A 137 -5.66 0.50 3.63
N ASN A 138 -6.63 0.26 4.54
CA ASN A 138 -7.93 0.92 4.54
C ASN A 138 -7.90 2.06 5.55
N VAL A 139 -8.41 3.22 5.15
CA VAL A 139 -8.45 4.43 5.97
C VAL A 139 -9.84 5.03 5.89
N ASN A 140 -10.41 5.43 7.02
CA ASN A 140 -11.66 6.17 7.08
C ASN A 140 -11.38 7.61 7.49
N VAL A 141 -11.98 8.56 6.77
CA VAL A 141 -11.98 9.99 7.11
C VAL A 141 -13.38 10.37 7.50
N ASP A 142 -13.56 10.79 8.75
CA ASP A 142 -14.86 11.11 9.33
C ASP A 142 -15.20 12.60 9.20
N GLN A 143 -16.48 12.91 9.37
CA GLN A 143 -17.02 14.28 9.47
C GLN A 143 -18.17 14.31 10.48
N PRO A 144 -18.60 15.50 10.96
CA PRO A 144 -19.82 15.62 11.76
C PRO A 144 -21.03 15.00 11.05
N LEU A 145 -21.94 14.41 11.80
CA LEU A 145 -23.12 13.73 11.25
C LEU A 145 -24.10 14.66 10.53
N GLN A 146 -24.14 15.93 10.93
CA GLN A 146 -25.10 16.92 10.41
C GLN A 146 -24.44 18.31 10.29
N PRO A 147 -24.90 19.12 9.36
CA PRO A 147 -24.48 20.53 9.30
C PRO A 147 -25.04 21.29 10.49
N ILE A 148 -24.34 22.35 10.91
CA ILE A 148 -24.89 23.31 11.86
C ILE A 148 -26.13 23.97 11.23
N SER A 149 -27.26 23.96 11.95
CA SER A 149 -28.49 24.65 11.57
C SER A 149 -28.96 25.54 12.71
N ILE A 150 -29.57 26.66 12.36
CA ILE A 150 -30.14 27.60 13.30
C ILE A 150 -31.60 27.82 12.94
N ASP A 151 -32.44 27.71 13.94
CA ASP A 151 -33.87 28.11 13.88
C ASP A 151 -34.11 29.10 15.03
N ALA A 152 -35.18 29.84 14.98
CA ALA A 152 -35.53 30.78 16.02
C ALA A 152 -37.04 30.89 16.28
N ASP A 153 -37.39 30.81 17.55
CA ASP A 153 -38.73 31.20 18.01
C ASP A 153 -38.80 32.72 18.12
N VAL A 154 -39.75 33.31 17.42
CA VAL A 154 -39.91 34.76 17.39
C VAL A 154 -41.26 35.12 18.01
N SER A 155 -41.26 35.96 19.01
CA SER A 155 -42.42 36.62 19.56
C SER A 155 -42.47 38.08 19.19
N ASN A 156 -43.52 38.48 18.48
CA ASN A 156 -43.69 39.88 18.10
C ASN A 156 -44.18 40.74 19.25
N VAL A 157 -43.87 42.05 19.18
CA VAL A 157 -44.41 43.06 20.08
C VAL A 157 -45.92 43.21 19.85
N LEU A 158 -46.71 43.09 20.90
CA LEU A 158 -48.16 43.15 20.80
C LEU A 158 -48.71 44.56 20.76
N CYS A 159 -48.05 45.52 21.37
CA CYS A 159 -48.52 46.89 21.46
C CYS A 159 -47.42 47.89 21.02
N PHE A 160 -47.88 49.00 20.42
CA PHE A 160 -46.95 50.10 20.01
C PHE A 160 -46.18 50.65 21.20
N GLY A 161 -44.85 50.71 21.10
CA GLY A 161 -43.95 51.25 22.13
C GLY A 161 -43.58 50.28 23.25
N GLU A 162 -44.10 49.04 23.24
CA GLU A 162 -43.70 48.00 24.19
C GLU A 162 -42.37 47.33 23.78
N SER A 163 -41.71 46.67 24.74
CA SER A 163 -40.45 45.93 24.56
C SER A 163 -40.65 44.42 24.88
N SER A 164 -41.83 43.89 24.57
CA SER A 164 -42.22 42.51 24.92
C SER A 164 -41.84 41.46 23.86
N GLY A 165 -41.29 41.91 22.74
CA GLY A 165 -40.81 40.97 21.70
C GLY A 165 -39.51 40.27 22.13
N TYR A 166 -39.34 38.99 21.72
CA TYR A 166 -38.12 38.23 21.92
C TYR A 166 -37.81 37.32 20.71
N ILE A 167 -36.54 37.02 20.56
CA ILE A 167 -36.01 35.98 19.65
C ILE A 167 -35.29 34.97 20.50
N HIS A 168 -35.66 33.69 20.38
CA HIS A 168 -34.96 32.59 21.03
C HIS A 168 -34.30 31.73 19.95
N PRO A 169 -32.99 31.84 19.75
CA PRO A 169 -32.30 31.02 18.77
C PRO A 169 -32.12 29.57 19.29
N ASN A 170 -32.41 28.60 18.44
CA ASN A 170 -32.14 27.19 18.64
C ASN A 170 -31.03 26.78 17.66
N VAL A 171 -29.94 26.21 18.17
CA VAL A 171 -28.79 25.76 17.37
C VAL A 171 -28.74 24.26 17.42
N TYR A 172 -28.63 23.64 16.26
CA TYR A 172 -28.52 22.20 16.07
C TYR A 172 -27.27 21.88 15.25
N GLY A 173 -26.59 20.73 15.50
CA GLY A 173 -25.41 20.28 14.78
C GLY A 173 -24.63 19.22 15.56
#